data_5e06ef97d2e378aa9a3e926f25ab6017
#
_entry.id   5e06ef97d2e378aa9a3e926f25ab6017
#
_cell.length_a   1.000
_cell.length_b   1.000
_cell.length_c   1.000
_cell.angle_alpha   90.00
_cell.angle_beta   90.00
_cell.angle_gamma   90.00
#
_symmetry.space_group_name_H-M   'P 1'
#
loop_
_entity.id
_entity.type
_entity.pdbx_description
1 polymer ?
#
loop_
_entity_poly.entity_id
_entity_poly.type
_entity_poly.pdbx_seq_one_letter_code
_entity_poly.pdbx_strand_id
1 'polypeptide(L)'
;MKFSFDHVELVDAHPNTVKLNLTGVNGSVLEVVAASIGGGRIRVCEIDGLPANFEGDYPTLIVRNIDQPGHVMEVTAMLGHKGVNIATLQLFRQSRGGQAAMVIECDQEVPSESIKWLSRQEGIVKVTYLSQAQRKIKMMQCERIEICINH
;
A
#
# COMPACT_ATOMS: atom_id res chain seq x y z
N MET A 1 3.05 -22.28 0.59
CA MET A 1 2.03 -21.21 0.74
C MET A 1 0.77 -21.81 1.35
N LYS A 2 0.26 -21.24 2.45
CA LYS A 2 -0.98 -21.68 3.13
C LYS A 2 -2.07 -20.67 2.84
N PHE A 3 -3.30 -21.14 2.63
CA PHE A 3 -4.49 -20.29 2.43
C PHE A 3 -5.54 -20.63 3.47
N SER A 4 -6.22 -19.62 3.99
CA SER A 4 -7.44 -19.76 4.76
C SER A 4 -8.49 -18.76 4.26
N PHE A 5 -9.75 -19.13 4.41
CA PHE A 5 -10.90 -18.29 4.04
C PHE A 5 -11.83 -18.21 5.25
N ASP A 6 -12.16 -17.01 5.63
CA ASP A 6 -13.10 -16.73 6.71
C ASP A 6 -14.15 -15.72 6.25
N HIS A 7 -15.37 -15.85 6.74
CA HIS A 7 -16.44 -14.88 6.54
C HIS A 7 -16.50 -13.96 7.75
N VAL A 8 -16.38 -12.66 7.50
CA VAL A 8 -16.40 -11.63 8.53
C VAL A 8 -17.35 -10.51 8.14
N GLU A 9 -17.88 -9.82 9.13
CA GLU A 9 -18.63 -8.60 8.93
C GLU A 9 -17.66 -7.41 9.06
N LEU A 10 -17.41 -6.72 7.96
CA LEU A 10 -16.57 -5.52 7.93
C LEU A 10 -17.49 -4.31 8.05
N VAL A 11 -17.40 -3.61 9.18
CA VAL A 11 -18.21 -2.43 9.46
C VAL A 11 -17.93 -1.34 8.41
N ASP A 12 -18.99 -0.73 7.87
CA ASP A 12 -18.93 0.35 6.86
C ASP A 12 -18.25 -0.02 5.53
N ALA A 13 -18.00 -1.31 5.26
CA ALA A 13 -17.38 -1.75 4.02
C ALA A 13 -18.42 -2.03 2.92
N HIS A 14 -18.01 -1.85 1.66
CA HIS A 14 -18.84 -2.23 0.51
C HIS A 14 -19.12 -3.75 0.52
N PRO A 15 -20.31 -4.23 0.10
CA PRO A 15 -20.66 -5.67 0.15
C PRO A 15 -19.65 -6.60 -0.53
N ASN A 16 -18.96 -6.14 -1.57
CA ASN A 16 -17.95 -6.92 -2.31
C ASN A 16 -16.52 -6.64 -1.82
N THR A 17 -16.34 -6.48 -0.52
CA THR A 17 -15.04 -6.18 0.09
C THR A 17 -14.40 -7.44 0.63
N VAL A 18 -13.10 -7.56 0.46
CA VAL A 18 -12.25 -8.60 1.06
C VAL A 18 -11.14 -7.96 1.87
N LYS A 19 -10.82 -8.58 2.99
CA LYS A 19 -9.64 -8.27 3.79
C LYS A 19 -8.62 -9.39 3.60
N LEU A 20 -7.41 -9.03 3.21
CA LEU A 20 -6.30 -9.94 2.99
C LEU A 20 -5.23 -9.72 4.04
N ASN A 21 -4.85 -10.77 4.75
CA ASN A 21 -3.70 -10.79 5.63
C ASN A 21 -2.61 -11.63 4.97
N LEU A 22 -1.52 -11.00 4.59
CA LEU A 22 -0.41 -11.61 3.88
C LEU A 22 0.80 -11.71 4.81
N THR A 23 1.34 -12.92 4.96
CA THR A 23 2.58 -13.13 5.72
C THR A 23 3.67 -13.59 4.76
N GLY A 24 4.75 -12.83 4.70
CA GLY A 24 5.93 -13.17 3.90
C GLY A 24 6.82 -14.20 4.57
N VAL A 25 7.65 -14.87 3.80
CA VAL A 25 8.63 -15.88 4.28
C VAL A 25 9.65 -15.32 5.28
N ASN A 26 9.83 -14.00 5.30
CA ASN A 26 10.68 -13.28 6.24
C ASN A 26 9.94 -12.79 7.50
N GLY A 27 8.69 -13.20 7.69
CA GLY A 27 7.83 -12.78 8.80
C GLY A 27 7.19 -11.39 8.63
N SER A 28 7.40 -10.72 7.49
CA SER A 28 6.71 -9.45 7.21
C SER A 28 5.20 -9.67 7.06
N VAL A 29 4.41 -8.75 7.59
CA VAL A 29 2.95 -8.79 7.51
C VAL A 29 2.45 -7.60 6.70
N LEU A 30 1.47 -7.83 5.84
CA LEU A 30 0.74 -6.80 5.10
C LEU A 30 -0.75 -7.10 5.18
N GLU A 31 -1.50 -6.12 5.65
CA GLU A 31 -2.97 -6.15 5.65
C GLU A 31 -3.49 -5.26 4.52
N VAL A 32 -4.41 -5.79 3.71
CA VAL A 32 -5.03 -5.06 2.59
C VAL A 32 -6.54 -5.24 2.65
N VAL A 33 -7.27 -4.16 2.57
CA VAL A 33 -8.72 -4.17 2.35
C VAL A 33 -8.99 -3.69 0.92
N ALA A 34 -9.67 -4.50 0.14
CA ALA A 34 -9.99 -4.19 -1.24
C ALA A 34 -11.43 -4.55 -1.58
N ALA A 35 -12.05 -3.77 -2.45
CA ALA A 35 -13.40 -3.97 -2.95
C ALA A 35 -13.41 -4.26 -4.44
N SER A 36 -14.30 -5.16 -4.87
CA SER A 36 -14.63 -5.31 -6.30
C SER A 36 -15.53 -4.15 -6.72
N ILE A 37 -15.12 -3.45 -7.78
CA ILE A 37 -15.88 -2.31 -8.34
C ILE A 37 -16.54 -2.64 -9.67
N GLY A 38 -16.59 -3.93 -10.04
CA GLY A 38 -17.18 -4.42 -11.28
C GLY A 38 -16.20 -4.44 -12.45
N GLY A 39 -16.57 -5.15 -13.52
CA GLY A 39 -15.76 -5.24 -14.75
C GLY A 39 -14.38 -5.91 -14.55
N GLY A 40 -14.21 -6.74 -13.52
CA GLY A 40 -12.93 -7.36 -13.20
C GLY A 40 -11.91 -6.41 -12.53
N ARG A 41 -12.36 -5.23 -12.11
CA ARG A 41 -11.52 -4.21 -11.44
C ARG A 41 -11.68 -4.28 -9.93
N ILE A 42 -10.61 -3.94 -9.24
CA ILE A 42 -10.58 -3.84 -7.78
C ILE A 42 -10.14 -2.43 -7.36
N ARG A 43 -10.55 -2.04 -6.17
CA ARG A 43 -10.05 -0.84 -5.50
C ARG A 43 -9.50 -1.21 -4.14
N VAL A 44 -8.27 -0.84 -3.88
CA VAL A 44 -7.68 -0.93 -2.54
C VAL A 44 -8.21 0.23 -1.71
N CYS A 45 -8.84 -0.10 -0.58
CA CYS A 45 -9.50 0.87 0.31
C CYS A 45 -8.68 1.15 1.57
N GLU A 46 -7.87 0.18 2.00
CA GLU A 46 -7.06 0.29 3.22
C GLU A 46 -5.79 -0.56 3.11
N ILE A 47 -4.71 -0.10 3.68
CA ILE A 47 -3.45 -0.84 3.86
C ILE A 47 -2.93 -0.64 5.28
N ASP A 48 -2.68 -1.74 5.98
CA ASP A 48 -2.17 -1.76 7.36
C ASP A 48 -2.99 -0.84 8.31
N GLY A 49 -4.33 -0.84 8.17
CA GLY A 49 -5.24 -0.03 8.98
C GLY A 49 -5.30 1.45 8.61
N LEU A 50 -4.65 1.88 7.53
CA LEU A 50 -4.71 3.26 7.04
C LEU A 50 -5.47 3.33 5.71
N PRO A 51 -6.32 4.37 5.52
CA PRO A 51 -7.04 4.55 4.28
C PRO A 51 -6.10 4.60 3.08
N ALA A 52 -6.56 4.05 1.96
CA ALA A 52 -5.93 4.09 0.66
C ALA A 52 -7.01 4.16 -0.41
N ASN A 53 -6.70 4.68 -1.59
CA ASN A 53 -7.65 4.70 -2.71
C ASN A 53 -6.89 4.61 -4.03
N PHE A 54 -6.68 3.39 -4.51
CA PHE A 54 -6.05 3.15 -5.82
C PHE A 54 -6.51 1.82 -6.41
N GLU A 55 -6.39 1.67 -7.72
CA GLU A 55 -6.87 0.49 -8.46
C GLU A 55 -5.72 -0.42 -8.92
N GLY A 56 -4.49 -0.01 -8.69
CA GLY A 56 -3.29 -0.79 -9.00
C GLY A 56 -2.92 -0.76 -10.50
N ASP A 57 -3.41 0.19 -11.26
CA ASP A 57 -3.05 0.36 -12.69
C ASP A 57 -1.67 1.01 -12.89
N TYR A 58 -1.15 1.62 -11.83
CA TYR A 58 0.13 2.33 -11.81
C TYR A 58 1.10 1.72 -10.79
N PRO A 59 2.42 1.89 -10.97
CA PRO A 59 3.37 1.69 -9.89
C PRO A 59 2.97 2.55 -8.69
N THR A 60 2.80 1.95 -7.52
CA THR A 60 2.26 2.65 -6.35
C THR A 60 3.23 2.57 -5.18
N LEU A 61 3.63 3.74 -4.70
CA LEU A 61 4.46 3.91 -3.51
C LEU A 61 3.58 4.30 -2.32
N ILE A 62 3.63 3.52 -1.25
CA ILE A 62 2.91 3.78 -0.02
C ILE A 62 3.92 4.04 1.08
N VAL A 63 3.89 5.25 1.62
CA VAL A 63 4.83 5.70 2.65
C VAL A 63 4.06 5.97 3.93
N ARG A 64 4.29 5.17 4.95
CA ARG A 64 3.81 5.45 6.31
C ARG A 64 4.85 6.29 7.04
N ASN A 65 4.43 7.38 7.61
CA ASN A 65 5.31 8.32 8.32
C ASN A 65 4.62 8.88 9.56
N ILE A 66 5.42 9.49 10.41
CA ILE A 66 4.88 10.34 11.48
C ILE A 66 4.38 11.65 10.85
N ASP A 67 3.23 12.14 11.29
CA ASP A 67 2.61 13.36 10.78
C ASP A 67 3.41 14.61 11.26
N GLN A 68 4.46 14.91 10.51
CA GLN A 68 5.37 16.03 10.76
C GLN A 68 5.66 16.80 9.46
N PRO A 69 5.98 18.09 9.54
CA PRO A 69 6.38 18.88 8.39
C PRO A 69 7.61 18.29 7.69
N GLY A 70 7.63 18.36 6.35
CA GLY A 70 8.78 18.00 5.53
C GLY A 70 8.69 16.66 4.83
N HIS A 71 8.00 15.65 5.35
CA HIS A 71 7.96 14.32 4.75
C HIS A 71 7.37 14.30 3.34
N VAL A 72 6.30 15.06 3.09
CA VAL A 72 5.74 15.15 1.72
C VAL A 72 6.75 15.72 0.76
N MET A 73 7.44 16.81 1.15
CA MET A 73 8.49 17.43 0.35
C MET A 73 9.64 16.45 0.08
N GLU A 74 10.11 15.75 1.10
CA GLU A 74 11.21 14.78 0.99
C GLU A 74 10.89 13.66 -0.02
N VAL A 75 9.72 13.07 0.07
CA VAL A 75 9.27 12.00 -0.82
C VAL A 75 9.08 12.52 -2.25
N THR A 76 8.38 13.64 -2.43
CA THR A 76 8.12 14.20 -3.76
C THR A 76 9.38 14.73 -4.43
N ALA A 77 10.30 15.33 -3.67
CA ALA A 77 11.60 15.76 -4.19
C ALA A 77 12.44 14.56 -4.65
N MET A 78 12.48 13.48 -3.88
CA MET A 78 13.17 12.24 -4.27
C MET A 78 12.63 11.71 -5.59
N LEU A 79 11.31 11.60 -5.74
CA LEU A 79 10.67 11.14 -6.98
C LEU A 79 11.02 12.04 -8.16
N GLY A 80 10.91 13.36 -7.99
CA GLY A 80 11.25 14.34 -9.03
C GLY A 80 12.72 14.29 -9.47
N HIS A 81 13.66 14.14 -8.53
CA HIS A 81 15.09 13.98 -8.84
C HIS A 81 15.39 12.69 -9.61
N LYS A 82 14.55 11.68 -9.48
CA LYS A 82 14.67 10.40 -10.21
C LYS A 82 13.89 10.38 -11.53
N GLY A 83 13.30 11.50 -11.92
CA GLY A 83 12.50 11.61 -13.14
C GLY A 83 11.19 10.83 -13.10
N VAL A 84 10.68 10.54 -11.90
CA VAL A 84 9.42 9.83 -11.69
C VAL A 84 8.30 10.86 -11.58
N ASN A 85 7.37 10.83 -12.54
CA ASN A 85 6.19 11.68 -12.52
C ASN A 85 5.10 11.09 -11.62
N ILE A 86 4.43 11.95 -10.86
CA ILE A 86 3.34 11.58 -9.95
C ILE A 86 2.02 11.72 -10.70
N ALA A 87 1.28 10.62 -10.85
CA ALA A 87 -0.05 10.62 -11.44
C ALA A 87 -1.10 11.04 -10.39
N THR A 88 -1.05 10.44 -9.20
CA THR A 88 -1.88 10.84 -8.06
C THR A 88 -1.08 10.84 -6.77
N LEU A 89 -1.44 11.72 -5.86
CA LEU A 89 -0.90 11.74 -4.50
C LEU A 89 -2.05 11.96 -3.52
N GLN A 90 -2.18 11.02 -2.60
CA GLN A 90 -3.18 11.09 -1.53
C GLN A 90 -2.45 11.05 -0.20
N LEU A 91 -2.87 11.91 0.72
CA LEU A 91 -2.33 11.98 2.06
C LEU A 91 -3.45 11.73 3.07
N PHE A 92 -3.27 10.69 3.86
CA PHE A 92 -4.17 10.32 4.94
C PHE A 92 -3.43 10.45 6.27
N ARG A 93 -4.10 10.93 7.30
CA ARG A 93 -3.57 10.92 8.66
C ARG A 93 -4.61 10.40 9.64
N GLN A 94 -4.16 9.65 10.62
CA GLN A 94 -5.02 9.11 11.66
C GLN A 94 -5.38 10.20 12.68
N SER A 95 -4.37 11.00 13.07
CA SER A 95 -4.52 12.15 13.98
C SER A 95 -3.37 13.11 13.78
N ARG A 96 -3.55 14.35 14.23
CA ARG A 96 -2.49 15.37 14.19
C ARG A 96 -1.28 14.92 15.03
N GLY A 97 -0.09 14.88 14.42
CA GLY A 97 1.14 14.42 15.05
C GLY A 97 1.22 12.90 15.23
N GLY A 98 0.21 12.15 14.82
CA GLY A 98 0.18 10.69 14.86
C GLY A 98 0.76 10.05 13.61
N GLN A 99 0.21 8.92 13.17
CA GLN A 99 0.61 8.28 11.92
C GLN A 99 -0.12 8.88 10.72
N ALA A 100 0.60 8.96 9.62
CA ALA A 100 0.09 9.35 8.31
C ALA A 100 0.53 8.34 7.24
N ALA A 101 -0.15 8.33 6.11
CA ALA A 101 0.22 7.58 4.94
C ALA A 101 0.10 8.44 3.68
N MET A 102 1.12 8.38 2.84
CA MET A 102 1.08 8.89 1.48
C MET A 102 0.88 7.71 0.54
N VAL A 103 -0.13 7.78 -0.31
CA VAL A 103 -0.37 6.83 -1.42
C VAL A 103 -0.09 7.57 -2.71
N ILE A 104 0.94 7.16 -3.42
CA ILE A 104 1.47 7.86 -4.59
C ILE A 104 1.48 6.90 -5.77
N GLU A 105 0.64 7.15 -6.75
CA GLU A 105 0.67 6.46 -8.04
C GLU A 105 1.61 7.20 -8.98
N CYS A 106 2.52 6.47 -9.60
CA CYS A 106 3.58 7.01 -10.43
C CYS A 106 3.43 6.53 -11.88
N ASP A 107 3.84 7.37 -12.86
CA ASP A 107 3.84 6.97 -14.26
C ASP A 107 5.02 6.03 -14.58
N GLN A 108 6.13 6.12 -13.83
CA GLN A 108 7.31 5.29 -14.01
C GLN A 108 7.60 4.46 -12.77
N GLU A 109 8.37 3.38 -12.95
CA GLU A 109 8.85 2.56 -11.83
C GLU A 109 9.79 3.37 -10.93
N VAL A 110 9.63 3.23 -9.62
CA VAL A 110 10.50 3.87 -8.64
C VAL A 110 11.76 3.02 -8.45
N PRO A 111 12.96 3.59 -8.57
CA PRO A 111 14.20 2.83 -8.39
C PRO A 111 14.29 2.20 -7.00
N SER A 112 14.72 0.94 -6.95
CA SER A 112 14.81 0.19 -5.68
C SER A 112 15.75 0.84 -4.66
N GLU A 113 16.81 1.51 -5.11
CA GLU A 113 17.73 2.27 -4.25
C GLU A 113 17.05 3.46 -3.58
N SER A 114 16.12 4.13 -4.28
CA SER A 114 15.32 5.23 -3.74
C SER A 114 14.36 4.77 -2.67
N ILE A 115 13.74 3.60 -2.86
CA ILE A 115 12.87 2.97 -1.87
C ILE A 115 13.66 2.61 -0.61
N LYS A 116 14.85 2.02 -0.77
CA LYS A 116 15.76 1.70 0.33
C LYS A 116 16.24 2.95 1.07
N TRP A 117 16.59 4.00 0.34
CA TRP A 117 16.97 5.28 0.93
C TRP A 117 15.83 5.87 1.75
N LEU A 118 14.62 5.93 1.19
CA LEU A 118 13.45 6.47 1.85
C LEU A 118 13.11 5.72 3.14
N SER A 119 13.20 4.38 3.13
CA SER A 119 12.89 3.55 4.30
C SER A 119 13.84 3.75 5.49
N ARG A 120 14.95 4.46 5.29
CA ARG A 120 15.94 4.77 6.34
C ARG A 120 15.81 6.20 6.88
N GLN A 121 14.91 7.02 6.29
CA GLN A 121 14.74 8.40 6.72
C GLN A 121 14.05 8.46 8.09
N GLU A 122 14.43 9.45 8.89
CA GLU A 122 13.81 9.69 10.18
C GLU A 122 12.32 10.01 10.00
N GLY A 123 11.47 9.45 10.87
CA GLY A 123 10.02 9.64 10.80
C GLY A 123 9.31 8.80 9.74
N ILE A 124 10.01 8.08 8.88
CA ILE A 124 9.43 7.09 7.97
C ILE A 124 9.30 5.75 8.71
N VAL A 125 8.06 5.28 8.84
CA VAL A 125 7.71 4.08 9.61
C VAL A 125 7.80 2.82 8.72
N LYS A 126 7.25 2.90 7.51
CA LYS A 126 7.21 1.79 6.55
C LYS A 126 7.08 2.30 5.13
N VAL A 127 7.79 1.69 4.22
CA VAL A 127 7.64 1.92 2.78
C VAL A 127 7.19 0.61 2.12
N THR A 128 6.07 0.67 1.42
CA THR A 128 5.54 -0.44 0.61
C THR A 128 5.51 0.02 -0.85
N TYR A 129 6.10 -0.77 -1.75
CA TYR A 129 6.12 -0.47 -3.16
C TYR A 129 5.47 -1.60 -3.96
N LEU A 130 4.51 -1.24 -4.78
CA LEU A 130 3.76 -2.14 -5.66
C LEU A 130 4.16 -1.84 -7.10
N SER A 131 5.16 -2.58 -7.59
CA SER A 131 5.64 -2.50 -8.97
C SER A 131 4.69 -3.22 -9.92
N GLN A 132 4.50 -2.67 -11.12
CA GLN A 132 3.77 -3.38 -12.18
C GLN A 132 4.51 -4.63 -12.66
N ALA A 133 5.84 -4.58 -12.73
CA ALA A 133 6.69 -5.70 -13.15
C ALA A 133 6.66 -6.88 -12.16
N GLN A 134 6.42 -6.63 -10.87
CA GLN A 134 6.48 -7.63 -9.81
C GLN A 134 5.15 -8.33 -9.52
N ARG A 135 4.06 -8.02 -10.22
CA ARG A 135 2.74 -8.64 -9.98
C ARG A 135 2.77 -10.17 -10.04
N LYS A 136 3.64 -10.77 -10.87
CA LYS A 136 3.79 -12.23 -10.99
C LYS A 136 4.73 -12.86 -9.95
N ILE A 137 5.68 -12.12 -9.42
CA ILE A 137 6.77 -12.68 -8.58
C ILE A 137 6.45 -12.61 -7.08
N LYS A 138 5.67 -11.63 -6.64
CA LYS A 138 5.39 -11.41 -5.20
C LYS A 138 4.55 -12.52 -4.55
N MET A 139 3.71 -13.24 -5.33
CA MET A 139 2.96 -14.38 -4.80
C MET A 139 3.86 -15.54 -4.36
N MET A 140 5.04 -15.70 -4.97
CA MET A 140 5.99 -16.76 -4.62
C MET A 140 6.72 -16.52 -3.28
N GLN A 141 6.71 -15.30 -2.75
CA GLN A 141 7.36 -14.94 -1.47
C GLN A 141 6.38 -14.87 -0.30
N CYS A 142 5.12 -15.22 -0.53
CA CYS A 142 4.11 -15.25 0.51
C CYS A 142 4.04 -16.65 1.14
N GLU A 143 4.16 -16.73 2.45
CA GLU A 143 4.05 -17.99 3.21
C GLU A 143 2.60 -18.31 3.53
N ARG A 144 1.81 -17.29 3.87
CA ARG A 144 0.42 -17.44 4.28
C ARG A 144 -0.44 -16.30 3.74
N ILE A 145 -1.64 -16.63 3.28
CA ILE A 145 -2.69 -15.70 2.87
C ILE A 145 -3.97 -16.06 3.63
N GLU A 146 -4.49 -15.14 4.40
CA GLU A 146 -5.80 -15.22 5.02
C GLU A 146 -6.74 -14.27 4.29
N ILE A 147 -7.86 -14.78 3.81
CA ILE A 147 -8.86 -14.02 3.06
C ILE A 147 -10.13 -13.97 3.90
N CYS A 148 -10.51 -12.77 4.32
CA CYS A 148 -11.76 -12.52 5.00
C CYS A 148 -12.72 -11.86 4.00
N ILE A 149 -13.85 -12.50 3.76
CA ILE A 149 -14.87 -12.03 2.81
C ILE A 149 -15.96 -11.33 3.60
N ASN A 150 -16.31 -10.11 3.18
CA ASN A 150 -17.42 -9.37 3.74
C ASN A 150 -18.75 -9.94 3.19
N HIS A 151 -19.70 -10.09 4.09
CA HIS A 151 -21.06 -10.54 3.76
C HIS A 151 -22.01 -9.36 3.58
#